data_3c90ffd78d8224948d4ae189cb88a394
#
_entry.id   3c90ffd78d8224948d4ae189cb88a394
#
_cell.length_a   1.000
_cell.length_b   1.000
_cell.length_c   1.000
_cell.angle_alpha   90.00
_cell.angle_beta   90.00
_cell.angle_gamma   90.00
#
_symmetry.space_group_name_H-M   'P 1'
#
loop_
_entity.id
_entity.type
_entity.pdbx_description
1 polymer ?
#
loop_
_entity_poly.entity_id
_entity_poly.type
_entity_poly.pdbx_seq_one_letter_code
_entity_poly.pdbx_strand_id
1 'polypeptide(L)'
;MNYESALEYIHAVQWAGHKPGLTRTRTLLAALGDPHKQLRFIHVAGTNGKGSTAAMLASCLQAAGYCVGLYTSPFINRFNERIQVNGQQIPDEELVRLVERVKPAAAAMADVPTEFEIITALGMLYFAERHCDIVVLEVGLGGTLDSTNVIDPPECAVITALGMDHVKELGPTIADIAAAKAGIIKPGSPVVSYGGVPEADAVIVRVAKERNVPLTVVDFDKLKFEGGDLDAVTFDFDGLDGVKLPLIGSYQPRNAAVAITALRVLRGRGWNIPEEAIRRGLETVSWPGRFELLRHTPPFLLDGSHNAHGMRATVQSLKDRFPGEKFVFLVSIMADKDVDEMLALLAPLAKRFVTVAAHTPRAMPAETLAGHIRARGCKAEAAPSIEAGVARAVALGGDGPVCALGTLYFSGDVRTAFNALN
;
A
#
# COMPACT_ATOMS: atom_id res chain seq x y z
N MET A 1 16.64 25.46 -2.23
CA MET A 1 17.13 24.21 -2.88
C MET A 1 16.24 23.89 -4.07
N ASN A 2 16.64 22.96 -4.98
CA ASN A 2 15.73 22.43 -6.01
C ASN A 2 15.13 21.11 -5.55
N TYR A 3 14.24 20.52 -6.38
CA TYR A 3 13.53 19.26 -6.06
C TYR A 3 14.50 18.09 -5.86
N GLU A 4 15.48 17.92 -6.76
CA GLU A 4 16.49 16.87 -6.67
C GLU A 4 17.27 16.96 -5.37
N SER A 5 17.74 18.15 -5.01
CA SER A 5 18.46 18.38 -3.73
C SER A 5 17.59 18.14 -2.50
N ALA A 6 16.28 18.36 -2.61
CA ALA A 6 15.34 18.03 -1.52
C ALA A 6 15.21 16.52 -1.35
N LEU A 7 15.09 15.76 -2.45
CA LEU A 7 15.07 14.31 -2.42
C LEU A 7 16.40 13.73 -1.92
N GLU A 8 17.55 14.26 -2.40
CA GLU A 8 18.86 13.86 -1.90
C GLU A 8 18.97 14.05 -0.39
N TYR A 9 18.48 15.17 0.14
CA TYR A 9 18.47 15.40 1.59
C TYR A 9 17.61 14.36 2.32
N ILE A 10 16.40 14.06 1.83
CA ILE A 10 15.51 13.08 2.44
C ILE A 10 16.17 11.69 2.45
N HIS A 11 16.78 11.29 1.34
CA HIS A 11 17.38 9.95 1.17
C HIS A 11 18.77 9.82 1.79
N ALA A 12 19.52 10.94 1.93
CA ALA A 12 20.86 10.97 2.54
C ALA A 12 20.83 10.76 4.05
N VAL A 13 19.68 10.92 4.70
CA VAL A 13 19.49 10.48 6.07
C VAL A 13 19.51 8.95 6.05
N GLN A 14 20.74 8.45 5.98
CA GLN A 14 21.03 7.03 5.78
C GLN A 14 20.16 6.18 6.67
N TRP A 15 19.70 5.13 6.08
CA TRP A 15 19.12 3.95 6.71
C TRP A 15 20.09 3.40 7.77
N ALA A 16 20.19 4.08 8.91
CA ALA A 16 20.92 3.61 10.08
C ALA A 16 20.20 2.43 10.74
N GLY A 17 19.59 1.54 9.90
CA GLY A 17 18.75 0.46 10.33
C GLY A 17 17.37 0.94 10.82
N HIS A 18 16.48 -0.03 11.07
CA HIS A 18 15.21 0.24 11.76
C HIS A 18 15.51 0.71 13.20
N LYS A 19 15.25 2.01 13.47
CA LYS A 19 15.35 2.58 14.82
C LYS A 19 13.93 2.69 15.38
N PRO A 20 13.42 1.67 16.09
CA PRO A 20 12.07 1.71 16.64
C PRO A 20 11.95 2.80 17.72
N GLY A 21 10.80 3.45 17.76
CA GLY A 21 10.47 4.44 18.79
C GLY A 21 9.84 5.71 18.22
N LEU A 22 9.01 6.36 19.02
CA LEU A 22 8.25 7.55 18.61
C LEU A 22 8.91 8.88 19.08
N THR A 23 9.95 8.79 19.91
CA THR A 23 10.55 9.99 20.55
C THR A 23 11.10 10.95 19.51
N ARG A 24 11.88 10.47 18.51
CA ARG A 24 12.43 11.35 17.46
C ARG A 24 11.34 12.05 16.67
N THR A 25 10.33 11.30 16.23
CA THR A 25 9.19 11.88 15.48
C THR A 25 8.46 12.93 16.32
N ARG A 26 8.20 12.65 17.61
CA ARG A 26 7.58 13.63 18.53
C ARG A 26 8.43 14.87 18.72
N THR A 27 9.74 14.71 18.92
CA THR A 27 10.68 15.83 19.08
C THR A 27 10.72 16.69 17.82
N LEU A 28 10.78 16.06 16.64
CA LEU A 28 10.75 16.79 15.37
C LEU A 28 9.43 17.55 15.17
N LEU A 29 8.29 16.89 15.40
CA LEU A 29 6.98 17.52 15.26
C LEU A 29 6.79 18.67 16.27
N ALA A 30 7.26 18.53 17.50
CA ALA A 30 7.23 19.59 18.52
C ALA A 30 8.05 20.81 18.07
N ALA A 31 9.25 20.60 17.50
CA ALA A 31 10.07 21.67 16.93
C ALA A 31 9.40 22.37 15.73
N LEU A 32 8.47 21.69 15.07
CA LEU A 32 7.69 22.20 13.94
C LEU A 32 6.31 22.78 14.34
N GLY A 33 6.00 22.85 15.64
CA GLY A 33 4.77 23.42 16.18
C GLY A 33 3.61 22.42 16.27
N ASP A 34 3.90 21.12 16.37
CA ASP A 34 2.93 20.04 16.54
C ASP A 34 1.79 20.02 15.48
N PRO A 35 2.08 20.12 14.19
CA PRO A 35 1.04 20.26 13.15
C PRO A 35 0.00 19.12 13.17
N HIS A 36 0.41 17.92 13.57
CA HIS A 36 -0.46 16.74 13.66
C HIS A 36 -1.59 16.88 14.69
N LYS A 37 -1.45 17.73 15.70
CA LYS A 37 -2.49 17.96 16.73
C LYS A 37 -3.70 18.74 16.21
N GLN A 38 -3.59 19.37 15.04
CA GLN A 38 -4.68 20.11 14.39
C GLN A 38 -5.48 19.24 13.42
N LEU A 39 -5.06 17.99 13.21
CA LEU A 39 -5.59 17.08 12.20
C LEU A 39 -6.41 15.95 12.83
N ARG A 40 -7.37 15.44 12.06
CA ARG A 40 -8.11 14.22 12.37
C ARG A 40 -7.66 13.10 11.45
N PHE A 41 -7.66 11.86 11.92
CA PHE A 41 -7.05 10.76 11.19
C PHE A 41 -7.96 9.53 11.09
N ILE A 42 -7.89 8.84 9.94
CA ILE A 42 -8.14 7.41 9.84
C ILE A 42 -6.78 6.75 9.75
N HIS A 43 -6.44 5.87 10.68
CA HIS A 43 -5.13 5.24 10.74
C HIS A 43 -5.23 3.80 10.23
N VAL A 44 -4.48 3.48 9.17
CA VAL A 44 -4.61 2.21 8.43
C VAL A 44 -3.35 1.37 8.59
N ALA A 45 -3.46 0.24 9.28
CA ALA A 45 -2.41 -0.78 9.38
C ALA A 45 -2.85 -2.10 8.74
N GLY A 46 -1.92 -3.00 8.51
CA GLY A 46 -2.18 -4.31 7.92
C GLY A 46 -0.94 -4.87 7.24
N THR A 47 -1.02 -6.10 6.75
CA THR A 47 0.04 -6.67 5.92
C THR A 47 -0.20 -6.27 4.47
N ASN A 48 -1.33 -6.61 3.90
CA ASN A 48 -1.71 -6.30 2.53
C ASN A 48 -3.02 -5.50 2.50
N GLY A 49 -3.25 -4.75 1.41
CA GLY A 49 -4.47 -3.97 1.22
C GLY A 49 -4.46 -2.57 1.83
N LYS A 50 -3.47 -2.18 2.63
CA LYS A 50 -3.39 -0.86 3.28
C LYS A 50 -3.61 0.29 2.29
N GLY A 51 -2.73 0.42 1.30
CA GLY A 51 -2.79 1.52 0.33
C GLY A 51 -4.08 1.54 -0.49
N SER A 52 -4.57 0.36 -0.96
CA SER A 52 -5.86 0.27 -1.68
C SER A 52 -7.04 0.71 -0.80
N THR A 53 -7.10 0.24 0.45
CA THR A 53 -8.13 0.65 1.41
C THR A 53 -8.02 2.14 1.74
N ALA A 54 -6.80 2.66 1.92
CA ALA A 54 -6.57 4.08 2.17
C ALA A 54 -7.02 4.96 0.98
N ALA A 55 -6.72 4.55 -0.25
CA ALA A 55 -7.16 5.25 -1.45
C ALA A 55 -8.70 5.24 -1.58
N MET A 56 -9.36 4.12 -1.32
CA MET A 56 -10.83 4.01 -1.33
C MET A 56 -11.46 4.92 -0.26
N LEU A 57 -10.92 4.92 0.98
CA LEU A 57 -11.36 5.80 2.05
C LEU A 57 -11.24 7.27 1.66
N ALA A 58 -10.07 7.66 1.14
CA ALA A 58 -9.81 9.03 0.73
C ALA A 58 -10.76 9.47 -0.41
N SER A 59 -10.94 8.62 -1.42
CA SER A 59 -11.84 8.90 -2.56
C SER A 59 -13.29 9.08 -2.10
N CYS A 60 -13.78 8.22 -1.20
CA CYS A 60 -15.14 8.32 -0.68
C CYS A 60 -15.36 9.57 0.19
N LEU A 61 -14.38 9.93 1.03
CA LEU A 61 -14.44 11.14 1.85
C LEU A 61 -14.38 12.40 1.00
N GLN A 62 -13.54 12.40 -0.04
CA GLN A 62 -13.51 13.50 -1.02
C GLN A 62 -14.85 13.61 -1.77
N ALA A 63 -15.46 12.48 -2.17
CA ALA A 63 -16.78 12.46 -2.77
C ALA A 63 -17.88 12.97 -1.83
N ALA A 64 -17.69 12.86 -0.52
CA ALA A 64 -18.56 13.43 0.50
C ALA A 64 -18.32 14.95 0.73
N GLY A 65 -17.34 15.55 0.07
CA GLY A 65 -17.08 16.99 0.11
C GLY A 65 -16.01 17.44 1.11
N TYR A 66 -15.29 16.51 1.75
CA TYR A 66 -14.21 16.84 2.68
C TYR A 66 -12.90 17.18 1.96
N CYS A 67 -12.08 18.03 2.57
CA CYS A 67 -10.67 18.21 2.23
C CYS A 67 -9.87 17.06 2.85
N VAL A 68 -9.39 16.14 2.02
CA VAL A 68 -8.82 14.87 2.45
C VAL A 68 -7.33 14.81 2.18
N GLY A 69 -6.53 14.63 3.24
CA GLY A 69 -5.14 14.23 3.13
C GLY A 69 -5.02 12.72 2.94
N LEU A 70 -4.11 12.27 2.09
CA LEU A 70 -3.75 10.86 1.92
C LEU A 70 -2.24 10.70 2.07
N TYR A 71 -1.81 9.90 3.04
CA TYR A 71 -0.42 9.54 3.28
C TYR A 71 -0.21 8.05 3.04
N THR A 72 0.69 7.69 2.12
CA THR A 72 0.92 6.29 1.72
C THR A 72 2.39 5.96 1.53
N SER A 73 2.72 4.66 1.58
CA SER A 73 4.09 4.16 1.37
C SER A 73 4.10 2.71 0.87
N PRO A 74 5.11 2.34 0.02
CA PRO A 74 6.02 3.23 -0.69
C PRO A 74 5.34 3.95 -1.87
N PHE A 75 6.03 4.87 -2.53
CA PHE A 75 5.61 5.41 -3.83
C PHE A 75 5.94 4.44 -4.99
N ILE A 76 5.33 4.67 -6.15
CA ILE A 76 5.52 3.84 -7.35
C ILE A 76 6.36 4.56 -8.39
N ASN A 77 5.94 5.75 -8.83
CA ASN A 77 6.62 6.52 -9.88
C ASN A 77 7.38 7.71 -9.30
N ARG A 78 6.75 8.46 -8.41
CA ARG A 78 7.30 9.71 -7.87
C ARG A 78 7.14 9.77 -6.36
N PHE A 79 8.16 10.31 -5.70
CA PHE A 79 8.15 10.52 -4.25
C PHE A 79 6.89 11.24 -3.75
N ASN A 80 6.39 12.20 -4.51
CA ASN A 80 5.24 13.04 -4.19
C ASN A 80 3.93 12.26 -4.01
N GLU A 81 3.83 11.04 -4.56
CA GLU A 81 2.68 10.14 -4.37
C GLU A 81 2.40 9.82 -2.91
N ARG A 82 3.43 9.93 -2.05
CA ARG A 82 3.30 9.65 -0.61
C ARG A 82 2.41 10.64 0.12
N ILE A 83 2.27 11.87 -0.41
CA ILE A 83 1.58 12.99 0.25
C ILE A 83 0.63 13.62 -0.77
N GLN A 84 -0.66 13.41 -0.58
CA GLN A 84 -1.69 13.90 -1.49
C GLN A 84 -2.77 14.65 -0.72
N VAL A 85 -3.36 15.67 -1.34
CA VAL A 85 -4.58 16.35 -0.86
C VAL A 85 -5.60 16.36 -1.99
N ASN A 86 -6.78 15.83 -1.71
CA ASN A 86 -7.86 15.71 -2.69
C ASN A 86 -7.41 15.05 -4.01
N GLY A 87 -6.64 13.95 -3.91
CA GLY A 87 -6.12 13.19 -5.05
C GLY A 87 -4.98 13.88 -5.82
N GLN A 88 -4.55 15.08 -5.39
CA GLN A 88 -3.42 15.78 -5.99
C GLN A 88 -2.16 15.57 -5.16
N GLN A 89 -1.10 15.12 -5.80
CA GLN A 89 0.21 14.97 -5.17
C GLN A 89 0.75 16.34 -4.72
N ILE A 90 1.53 16.35 -3.63
CA ILE A 90 2.22 17.56 -3.21
C ILE A 90 3.05 18.14 -4.38
N PRO A 91 2.92 19.43 -4.73
CA PRO A 91 3.77 20.06 -5.75
C PRO A 91 5.25 20.05 -5.37
N ASP A 92 6.13 20.03 -6.38
CA ASP A 92 7.58 19.98 -6.17
C ASP A 92 8.08 21.17 -5.35
N GLU A 93 7.59 22.39 -5.63
CA GLU A 93 7.93 23.60 -4.91
C GLU A 93 7.46 23.57 -3.45
N GLU A 94 6.31 22.98 -3.18
CA GLU A 94 5.81 22.81 -1.81
C GLU A 94 6.64 21.79 -1.04
N LEU A 95 7.02 20.68 -1.67
CA LEU A 95 7.93 19.72 -1.06
C LEU A 95 9.28 20.36 -0.70
N VAL A 96 9.87 21.12 -1.63
CA VAL A 96 11.13 21.85 -1.42
C VAL A 96 10.99 22.81 -0.23
N ARG A 97 9.94 23.64 -0.23
CA ARG A 97 9.67 24.61 0.86
C ARG A 97 9.56 23.92 2.22
N LEU A 98 8.85 22.79 2.29
CA LEU A 98 8.70 22.05 3.53
C LEU A 98 9.99 21.38 3.98
N VAL A 99 10.79 20.86 3.03
CA VAL A 99 12.12 20.31 3.35
C VAL A 99 13.03 21.39 3.92
N GLU A 100 13.04 22.60 3.35
CA GLU A 100 13.82 23.74 3.87
C GLU A 100 13.40 24.12 5.30
N ARG A 101 12.13 23.94 5.65
CA ARG A 101 11.62 24.16 7.01
C ARG A 101 11.96 23.02 7.97
N VAL A 102 11.90 21.77 7.53
CA VAL A 102 12.17 20.58 8.37
C VAL A 102 13.66 20.41 8.63
N LYS A 103 14.51 20.69 7.64
CA LYS A 103 15.95 20.48 7.69
C LYS A 103 16.64 21.11 8.91
N PRO A 104 16.46 22.40 9.25
CA PRO A 104 17.09 22.99 10.43
C PRO A 104 16.56 22.39 11.74
N ALA A 105 15.27 22.06 11.83
CA ALA A 105 14.71 21.41 13.01
C ALA A 105 15.30 20.01 13.22
N ALA A 106 15.43 19.22 12.16
CA ALA A 106 16.05 17.89 12.19
C ALA A 106 17.55 17.96 12.55
N ALA A 107 18.28 18.93 11.99
CA ALA A 107 19.71 19.12 12.26
C ALA A 107 20.02 19.55 13.70
N ALA A 108 19.07 20.20 14.38
CA ALA A 108 19.21 20.61 15.79
C ALA A 108 18.97 19.46 16.79
N MET A 109 18.49 18.28 16.32
CA MET A 109 18.21 17.14 17.17
C MET A 109 19.49 16.36 17.49
N ALA A 110 19.67 15.97 18.76
CA ALA A 110 20.79 15.12 19.18
C ALA A 110 20.72 13.69 18.60
N ASP A 111 19.49 13.12 18.50
CA ASP A 111 19.23 11.86 17.80
C ASP A 111 18.53 12.17 16.47
N VAL A 112 19.30 12.05 15.39
CA VAL A 112 18.86 12.43 14.03
C VAL A 112 17.68 11.57 13.60
N PRO A 113 16.58 12.18 13.09
CA PRO A 113 15.41 11.44 12.63
C PRO A 113 15.74 10.61 11.39
N THR A 114 15.06 9.50 11.23
CA THR A 114 15.17 8.64 10.04
C THR A 114 14.46 9.26 8.84
N GLU A 115 14.75 8.73 7.63
CA GLU A 115 14.05 9.13 6.40
C GLU A 115 12.54 9.12 6.58
N PHE A 116 11.96 8.01 7.10
CA PHE A 116 10.51 7.87 7.23
C PHE A 116 9.92 8.84 8.28
N GLU A 117 10.67 9.17 9.33
CA GLU A 117 10.27 10.19 10.33
C GLU A 117 10.23 11.60 9.73
N ILE A 118 11.20 11.92 8.85
CA ILE A 118 11.21 13.19 8.09
C ILE A 118 10.01 13.24 7.14
N ILE A 119 9.78 12.18 6.36
CA ILE A 119 8.65 12.12 5.42
C ILE A 119 7.32 12.27 6.17
N THR A 120 7.18 11.61 7.33
CA THR A 120 5.99 11.74 8.18
C THR A 120 5.78 13.20 8.62
N ALA A 121 6.85 13.88 9.06
CA ALA A 121 6.76 15.28 9.47
C ALA A 121 6.39 16.21 8.30
N LEU A 122 6.94 15.98 7.10
CA LEU A 122 6.57 16.70 5.87
C LEU A 122 5.08 16.55 5.56
N GLY A 123 4.54 15.32 5.63
CA GLY A 123 3.13 15.04 5.42
C GLY A 123 2.24 15.77 6.43
N MET A 124 2.58 15.71 7.74
CA MET A 124 1.82 16.38 8.79
C MET A 124 1.79 17.91 8.61
N LEU A 125 2.92 18.51 8.23
CA LEU A 125 2.99 19.95 7.93
C LEU A 125 2.10 20.30 6.73
N TYR A 126 2.22 19.55 5.63
CA TYR A 126 1.45 19.82 4.41
C TYR A 126 -0.05 19.74 4.66
N PHE A 127 -0.52 18.67 5.31
CA PHE A 127 -1.94 18.49 5.61
C PHE A 127 -2.50 19.57 6.53
N ALA A 128 -1.73 20.00 7.53
CA ALA A 128 -2.15 21.09 8.43
C ALA A 128 -2.23 22.44 7.69
N GLU A 129 -1.23 22.76 6.85
CA GLU A 129 -1.24 23.99 6.04
C GLU A 129 -2.33 24.00 4.95
N ARG A 130 -2.71 22.80 4.45
CA ARG A 130 -3.83 22.64 3.51
C ARG A 130 -5.19 22.56 4.20
N HIS A 131 -5.25 22.69 5.52
CA HIS A 131 -6.47 22.62 6.33
C HIS A 131 -7.32 21.38 6.03
N CYS A 132 -6.66 20.20 5.94
CA CYS A 132 -7.37 18.96 5.72
C CYS A 132 -8.36 18.69 6.86
N ASP A 133 -9.61 18.38 6.52
CA ASP A 133 -10.65 17.99 7.48
C ASP A 133 -10.33 16.65 8.12
N ILE A 134 -9.75 15.75 7.32
CA ILE A 134 -9.35 14.40 7.72
C ILE A 134 -8.17 13.90 6.89
N VAL A 135 -7.30 13.13 7.50
CA VAL A 135 -6.15 12.50 6.86
C VAL A 135 -6.28 10.98 6.94
N VAL A 136 -6.25 10.31 5.80
CA VAL A 136 -6.11 8.86 5.73
C VAL A 136 -4.61 8.54 5.76
N LEU A 137 -4.17 7.94 6.86
CA LEU A 137 -2.76 7.76 7.22
C LEU A 137 -2.38 6.28 7.18
N GLU A 138 -1.63 5.87 6.16
CA GLU A 138 -1.11 4.50 6.06
C GLU A 138 0.13 4.31 6.93
N VAL A 139 0.15 3.25 7.74
CA VAL A 139 1.32 2.80 8.51
C VAL A 139 2.41 2.28 7.57
N GLY A 140 3.65 2.70 7.79
CA GLY A 140 4.79 2.20 7.02
C GLY A 140 5.15 0.77 7.39
N LEU A 141 5.41 0.51 8.67
CA LEU A 141 5.82 -0.80 9.17
C LEU A 141 5.26 -1.08 10.58
N GLY A 142 4.63 -2.22 10.75
CA GLY A 142 4.07 -2.62 12.05
C GLY A 142 2.88 -1.77 12.45
N GLY A 143 3.03 -0.87 13.39
CA GLY A 143 2.03 0.05 13.91
C GLY A 143 2.47 0.70 15.22
N THR A 144 2.72 -0.08 16.27
CA THR A 144 3.06 0.42 17.63
C THR A 144 4.17 1.46 17.62
N LEU A 145 5.26 1.21 16.91
CA LEU A 145 6.46 2.05 16.88
C LEU A 145 6.66 2.75 15.53
N ASP A 146 5.66 2.69 14.65
CA ASP A 146 5.69 3.39 13.38
C ASP A 146 5.57 4.90 13.58
N SER A 147 6.32 5.70 12.81
CA SER A 147 6.34 7.16 12.92
C SER A 147 4.96 7.79 12.82
N THR A 148 4.05 7.16 12.06
CA THR A 148 2.67 7.62 11.91
C THR A 148 1.87 7.51 13.20
N ASN A 149 2.29 6.66 14.16
CA ASN A 149 1.56 6.42 15.40
C ASN A 149 1.78 7.48 16.50
N VAL A 150 2.40 8.60 16.17
CA VAL A 150 2.55 9.77 17.07
C VAL A 150 1.25 10.55 17.26
N ILE A 151 0.26 10.32 16.41
CA ILE A 151 -1.04 11.01 16.41
C ILE A 151 -1.85 10.72 17.68
N ASP A 152 -2.78 11.60 18.00
CA ASP A 152 -3.84 11.34 19.00
C ASP A 152 -4.78 10.21 18.54
N PRO A 153 -5.73 9.72 19.35
CA PRO A 153 -6.66 8.69 18.94
C PRO A 153 -7.33 9.04 17.61
N PRO A 154 -7.21 8.18 16.58
CA PRO A 154 -7.81 8.46 15.28
C PRO A 154 -9.35 8.37 15.35
N GLU A 155 -10.03 8.98 14.38
CA GLU A 155 -11.48 8.85 14.22
C GLU A 155 -11.88 7.39 13.98
N CYS A 156 -11.01 6.61 13.32
CA CYS A 156 -11.14 5.17 13.18
C CYS A 156 -9.75 4.55 12.95
N ALA A 157 -9.45 3.47 13.67
CA ALA A 157 -8.32 2.59 13.35
C ALA A 157 -8.81 1.47 12.42
N VAL A 158 -8.06 1.22 11.34
CA VAL A 158 -8.41 0.19 10.35
C VAL A 158 -7.27 -0.83 10.25
N ILE A 159 -7.60 -2.10 10.49
CA ILE A 159 -6.67 -3.22 10.32
C ILE A 159 -7.08 -4.01 9.07
N THR A 160 -6.30 -3.90 8.00
CA THR A 160 -6.51 -4.63 6.75
C THR A 160 -6.00 -6.07 6.86
N ALA A 161 -6.03 -6.84 5.77
CA ALA A 161 -5.65 -8.26 5.75
C ALA A 161 -4.27 -8.51 6.39
N LEU A 162 -4.22 -9.46 7.32
CA LEU A 162 -3.02 -9.89 8.03
C LEU A 162 -2.44 -11.15 7.41
N GLY A 163 -1.12 -11.22 7.36
CA GLY A 163 -0.35 -12.36 6.86
C GLY A 163 1.11 -12.22 7.28
N MET A 164 1.88 -13.27 7.05
CA MET A 164 3.32 -13.29 7.38
C MET A 164 4.07 -12.32 6.46
N ASP A 165 4.73 -11.35 7.04
CA ASP A 165 5.66 -10.41 6.39
C ASP A 165 6.49 -9.72 7.47
N HIS A 166 7.67 -9.22 7.10
CA HIS A 166 8.57 -8.49 8.00
C HIS A 166 8.86 -9.23 9.31
N VAL A 167 9.05 -10.55 9.23
CA VAL A 167 9.23 -11.42 10.43
C VAL A 167 10.44 -11.05 11.27
N LYS A 168 11.48 -10.46 10.66
CA LYS A 168 12.67 -10.00 11.36
C LYS A 168 12.39 -8.82 12.29
N GLU A 169 11.50 -7.93 11.85
CA GLU A 169 11.15 -6.68 12.55
C GLU A 169 9.95 -6.86 13.48
N LEU A 170 8.97 -7.68 13.10
CA LEU A 170 7.68 -7.79 13.79
C LEU A 170 7.51 -9.04 14.64
N GLY A 171 8.38 -10.04 14.45
CA GLY A 171 8.29 -11.31 15.14
C GLY A 171 7.92 -12.50 14.26
N PRO A 172 8.21 -13.73 14.71
CA PRO A 172 8.12 -14.95 13.90
C PRO A 172 6.70 -15.50 13.74
N THR A 173 5.71 -14.97 14.49
CA THR A 173 4.34 -15.50 14.47
C THR A 173 3.34 -14.48 13.95
N ILE A 174 2.20 -14.96 13.44
CA ILE A 174 1.11 -14.08 13.01
C ILE A 174 0.53 -13.27 14.19
N ALA A 175 0.59 -13.82 15.40
CA ALA A 175 0.18 -13.14 16.62
C ALA A 175 1.10 -11.94 16.95
N ASP A 176 2.42 -12.07 16.77
CA ASP A 176 3.37 -10.97 16.94
C ASP A 176 3.11 -9.85 15.94
N ILE A 177 2.91 -10.23 14.67
CA ILE A 177 2.58 -9.28 13.60
C ILE A 177 1.26 -8.54 13.90
N ALA A 178 0.24 -9.28 14.36
CA ALA A 178 -1.04 -8.70 14.77
C ALA A 178 -0.87 -7.75 15.97
N ALA A 179 -0.07 -8.12 16.97
CA ALA A 179 0.19 -7.29 18.14
C ALA A 179 0.89 -5.97 17.78
N ALA A 180 1.89 -6.04 16.89
CA ALA A 180 2.57 -4.83 16.39
C ALA A 180 1.59 -3.90 15.67
N LYS A 181 0.67 -4.44 14.84
CA LYS A 181 -0.31 -3.66 14.09
C LYS A 181 -1.43 -3.13 14.98
N ALA A 182 -1.87 -3.90 15.96
CA ALA A 182 -2.85 -3.49 16.96
C ALA A 182 -2.41 -2.27 17.79
N GLY A 183 -1.13 -1.91 17.76
CA GLY A 183 -0.60 -0.72 18.42
C GLY A 183 -1.21 0.62 17.93
N ILE A 184 -1.88 0.63 16.78
CA ILE A 184 -2.62 1.81 16.32
C ILE A 184 -3.99 1.97 16.99
N ILE A 185 -4.46 0.95 17.70
CA ILE A 185 -5.72 0.99 18.46
C ILE A 185 -5.49 1.81 19.72
N LYS A 186 -6.22 2.92 19.88
CA LYS A 186 -6.08 3.85 21.00
C LYS A 186 -7.41 4.04 21.71
N PRO A 187 -7.41 4.27 23.05
CA PRO A 187 -8.63 4.61 23.76
C PRO A 187 -9.41 5.74 23.08
N GLY A 188 -10.73 5.57 22.93
CA GLY A 188 -11.60 6.55 22.27
C GLY A 188 -11.71 6.41 20.75
N SER A 189 -10.92 5.54 20.11
CA SER A 189 -10.96 5.28 18.67
C SER A 189 -11.62 3.93 18.38
N PRO A 190 -12.72 3.85 17.62
CA PRO A 190 -13.27 2.58 17.15
C PRO A 190 -12.30 1.89 16.19
N VAL A 191 -12.44 0.57 16.08
CA VAL A 191 -11.58 -0.28 15.23
C VAL A 191 -12.43 -1.01 14.21
N VAL A 192 -11.99 -1.00 12.96
CA VAL A 192 -12.50 -1.89 11.91
C VAL A 192 -11.39 -2.89 11.54
N SER A 193 -11.68 -4.18 11.59
CA SER A 193 -10.73 -5.24 11.24
C SER A 193 -11.23 -6.07 10.08
N TYR A 194 -10.32 -6.41 9.17
CA TYR A 194 -10.58 -7.33 8.08
C TYR A 194 -10.97 -8.74 8.60
N GLY A 195 -10.31 -9.23 9.66
CA GLY A 195 -10.56 -10.55 10.23
C GLY A 195 -10.08 -11.72 9.35
N GLY A 196 -10.48 -12.94 9.74
CA GLY A 196 -10.29 -14.16 8.96
C GLY A 196 -9.02 -14.94 9.24
N VAL A 197 -8.20 -14.51 10.22
CA VAL A 197 -7.02 -15.25 10.72
C VAL A 197 -7.16 -15.43 12.24
N PRO A 198 -7.62 -16.59 12.73
CA PRO A 198 -8.05 -16.78 14.12
C PRO A 198 -7.04 -16.31 15.18
N GLU A 199 -5.75 -16.63 15.02
CA GLU A 199 -4.72 -16.22 15.99
C GLU A 199 -4.50 -14.70 15.97
N ALA A 200 -4.56 -14.06 14.80
CA ALA A 200 -4.45 -12.61 14.67
C ALA A 200 -5.70 -11.91 15.21
N ASP A 201 -6.88 -12.45 14.91
CA ASP A 201 -8.17 -11.93 15.35
C ASP A 201 -8.28 -11.95 16.88
N ALA A 202 -7.81 -13.02 17.52
CA ALA A 202 -7.75 -13.11 18.98
C ALA A 202 -6.91 -11.97 19.59
N VAL A 203 -5.81 -11.60 18.97
CA VAL A 203 -4.97 -10.46 19.41
C VAL A 203 -5.72 -9.14 19.26
N ILE A 204 -6.34 -8.89 18.09
CA ILE A 204 -7.09 -7.64 17.83
C ILE A 204 -8.26 -7.50 18.82
N VAL A 205 -9.03 -8.57 19.04
CA VAL A 205 -10.14 -8.60 20.01
C VAL A 205 -9.65 -8.29 21.41
N ARG A 206 -8.55 -8.93 21.84
CA ARG A 206 -7.95 -8.69 23.15
C ARG A 206 -7.54 -7.24 23.32
N VAL A 207 -6.80 -6.68 22.36
CA VAL A 207 -6.33 -5.28 22.42
C VAL A 207 -7.51 -4.28 22.42
N ALA A 208 -8.52 -4.50 21.59
CA ALA A 208 -9.72 -3.65 21.56
C ALA A 208 -10.43 -3.66 22.93
N LYS A 209 -10.55 -4.85 23.56
CA LYS A 209 -11.11 -4.99 24.91
C LYS A 209 -10.26 -4.29 25.97
N GLU A 210 -8.93 -4.48 25.95
CA GLU A 210 -7.99 -3.83 26.88
C GLU A 210 -8.04 -2.29 26.78
N ARG A 211 -8.26 -1.76 25.56
CA ARG A 211 -8.38 -0.33 25.28
C ARG A 211 -9.80 0.21 25.47
N ASN A 212 -10.76 -0.67 25.76
CA ASN A 212 -12.18 -0.36 25.90
C ASN A 212 -12.75 0.41 24.70
N VAL A 213 -12.50 -0.11 23.49
CA VAL A 213 -12.96 0.48 22.23
C VAL A 213 -13.86 -0.47 21.45
N PRO A 214 -14.86 0.06 20.70
CA PRO A 214 -15.67 -0.75 19.80
C PRO A 214 -14.82 -1.38 18.69
N LEU A 215 -15.01 -2.68 18.46
CA LEU A 215 -14.42 -3.43 17.34
C LEU A 215 -15.53 -3.90 16.41
N THR A 216 -15.40 -3.56 15.14
CA THR A 216 -16.21 -4.10 14.05
C THR A 216 -15.34 -4.98 13.16
N VAL A 217 -15.60 -6.28 13.14
CA VAL A 217 -15.00 -7.20 12.18
C VAL A 217 -15.86 -7.20 10.92
N VAL A 218 -15.25 -7.09 9.75
CA VAL A 218 -15.98 -7.04 8.47
C VAL A 218 -16.66 -8.38 8.21
N ASP A 219 -17.96 -8.35 7.98
CA ASP A 219 -18.77 -9.52 7.65
C ASP A 219 -18.74 -9.77 6.13
N PHE A 220 -17.81 -10.61 5.70
CA PHE A 220 -17.67 -10.95 4.29
C PHE A 220 -18.76 -11.88 3.74
N ASP A 221 -19.63 -12.45 4.57
CA ASP A 221 -20.80 -13.21 4.10
C ASP A 221 -21.82 -12.30 3.40
N LYS A 222 -21.75 -10.99 3.68
CA LYS A 222 -22.54 -9.94 3.02
C LYS A 222 -21.94 -9.46 1.70
N LEU A 223 -20.73 -9.90 1.35
CA LEU A 223 -20.06 -9.53 0.11
C LEU A 223 -20.43 -10.53 -0.99
N LYS A 224 -21.10 -10.05 -2.03
CA LYS A 224 -21.45 -10.84 -3.22
C LYS A 224 -20.70 -10.29 -4.41
N PHE A 225 -19.96 -11.15 -5.07
CA PHE A 225 -19.27 -10.82 -6.30
C PHE A 225 -20.23 -11.08 -7.47
N GLU A 226 -20.60 -10.01 -8.19
CA GLU A 226 -21.56 -10.07 -9.31
C GLU A 226 -20.87 -10.26 -10.67
N GLY A 227 -19.55 -10.11 -10.75
CA GLY A 227 -18.79 -10.26 -11.98
C GLY A 227 -17.85 -9.09 -12.23
N GLY A 228 -17.48 -8.91 -13.50
CA GLY A 228 -16.63 -7.82 -13.96
C GLY A 228 -15.80 -8.21 -15.16
N ASP A 229 -15.19 -7.21 -15.76
CA ASP A 229 -14.29 -7.30 -16.91
C ASP A 229 -12.87 -6.83 -16.56
N LEU A 230 -12.13 -6.37 -17.55
CA LEU A 230 -10.78 -5.83 -17.34
C LEU A 230 -10.77 -4.33 -16.99
N ASP A 231 -11.94 -3.68 -16.89
CA ASP A 231 -12.07 -2.27 -16.52
C ASP A 231 -12.59 -2.10 -15.09
N ALA A 232 -13.51 -3.01 -14.66
CA ALA A 232 -14.10 -2.93 -13.33
C ALA A 232 -14.54 -4.29 -12.80
N VAL A 233 -14.62 -4.40 -11.47
CA VAL A 233 -15.35 -5.46 -10.78
C VAL A 233 -16.66 -4.91 -10.26
N THR A 234 -17.73 -5.72 -10.32
CA THR A 234 -19.05 -5.37 -9.77
C THR A 234 -19.33 -6.26 -8.56
N PHE A 235 -19.79 -5.67 -7.47
CA PHE A 235 -20.10 -6.39 -6.24
C PHE A 235 -21.22 -5.71 -5.44
N ASP A 236 -21.88 -6.49 -4.59
CA ASP A 236 -22.78 -6.00 -3.55
C ASP A 236 -22.14 -6.15 -2.19
N PHE A 237 -22.38 -5.21 -1.30
CA PHE A 237 -21.96 -5.31 0.09
C PHE A 237 -22.91 -4.60 1.04
N ASP A 238 -23.57 -5.38 1.93
CA ASP A 238 -24.36 -4.89 3.08
C ASP A 238 -25.36 -3.78 2.72
N GLY A 239 -26.15 -4.01 1.65
CA GLY A 239 -27.18 -3.09 1.17
C GLY A 239 -26.68 -2.01 0.20
N LEU A 240 -25.42 -2.04 -0.18
CA LEU A 240 -24.86 -1.24 -1.26
C LEU A 240 -24.67 -2.16 -2.48
N ASP A 241 -25.64 -2.15 -3.40
CA ASP A 241 -25.73 -3.11 -4.50
C ASP A 241 -25.16 -2.56 -5.81
N GLY A 242 -24.54 -3.41 -6.63
CA GLY A 242 -24.06 -3.10 -7.99
C GLY A 242 -22.93 -2.06 -8.02
N VAL A 243 -22.04 -2.06 -7.03
CA VAL A 243 -20.89 -1.15 -6.99
C VAL A 243 -19.88 -1.55 -8.06
N LYS A 244 -19.52 -0.62 -8.94
CA LYS A 244 -18.47 -0.78 -9.94
C LYS A 244 -17.16 -0.24 -9.42
N LEU A 245 -16.18 -1.12 -9.21
CA LEU A 245 -14.86 -0.75 -8.67
C LEU A 245 -13.80 -0.90 -9.77
N PRO A 246 -13.11 0.16 -10.19
CA PRO A 246 -12.11 0.11 -11.26
C PRO A 246 -10.76 -0.49 -10.84
N LEU A 247 -10.69 -1.10 -9.68
CA LEU A 247 -9.55 -1.89 -9.21
C LEU A 247 -9.87 -3.37 -9.40
N ILE A 248 -9.35 -3.96 -10.48
CA ILE A 248 -9.83 -5.25 -11.02
C ILE A 248 -9.29 -6.52 -10.33
N GLY A 249 -8.39 -6.40 -9.36
CA GLY A 249 -7.93 -7.55 -8.56
C GLY A 249 -9.07 -8.19 -7.75
N SER A 250 -9.18 -9.51 -7.77
CA SER A 250 -10.28 -10.25 -7.08
C SER A 250 -10.32 -10.01 -5.56
N TYR A 251 -9.25 -9.50 -4.98
CA TYR A 251 -9.17 -9.12 -3.56
C TYR A 251 -9.69 -7.70 -3.27
N GLN A 252 -9.87 -6.87 -4.28
CA GLN A 252 -10.24 -5.46 -4.10
C GLN A 252 -11.68 -5.27 -3.57
N PRO A 253 -12.70 -6.08 -3.92
CA PRO A 253 -14.00 -6.00 -3.27
C PRO A 253 -13.95 -6.21 -1.75
N ARG A 254 -13.03 -7.05 -1.24
CA ARG A 254 -12.82 -7.21 0.20
C ARG A 254 -12.18 -5.98 0.83
N ASN A 255 -11.21 -5.34 0.17
CA ASN A 255 -10.65 -4.06 0.62
C ASN A 255 -11.72 -2.96 0.60
N ALA A 256 -12.61 -2.95 -0.40
CA ALA A 256 -13.74 -2.03 -0.46
C ALA A 256 -14.73 -2.26 0.69
N ALA A 257 -15.04 -3.51 1.03
CA ALA A 257 -15.88 -3.84 2.18
C ALA A 257 -15.31 -3.30 3.50
N VAL A 258 -13.97 -3.37 3.69
CA VAL A 258 -13.29 -2.75 4.83
C VAL A 258 -13.48 -1.23 4.82
N ALA A 259 -13.27 -0.59 3.67
CA ALA A 259 -13.44 0.87 3.53
C ALA A 259 -14.88 1.29 3.79
N ILE A 260 -15.87 0.61 3.21
CA ILE A 260 -17.31 0.87 3.44
C ILE A 260 -17.64 0.75 4.93
N THR A 261 -17.18 -0.31 5.59
CA THR A 261 -17.42 -0.54 7.02
C THR A 261 -16.82 0.60 7.86
N ALA A 262 -15.59 1.02 7.56
CA ALA A 262 -14.95 2.13 8.28
C ALA A 262 -15.68 3.47 8.06
N LEU A 263 -16.14 3.76 6.85
CA LEU A 263 -16.92 4.96 6.54
C LEU A 263 -18.27 4.97 7.28
N ARG A 264 -18.92 3.82 7.41
CA ARG A 264 -20.16 3.69 8.21
C ARG A 264 -19.93 3.86 9.71
N VAL A 265 -18.79 3.38 10.22
CA VAL A 265 -18.37 3.63 11.60
C VAL A 265 -18.14 5.13 11.82
N LEU A 266 -17.48 5.84 10.89
CA LEU A 266 -17.31 7.30 10.94
C LEU A 266 -18.65 8.04 10.91
N ARG A 267 -19.58 7.60 10.05
CA ARG A 267 -20.94 8.17 10.00
C ARG A 267 -21.64 8.05 11.34
N GLY A 268 -21.49 6.91 12.04
CA GLY A 268 -21.98 6.72 13.40
C GLY A 268 -21.33 7.66 14.44
N ARG A 269 -20.19 8.28 14.12
CA ARG A 269 -19.49 9.30 14.93
C ARG A 269 -19.85 10.75 14.53
N GLY A 270 -20.79 10.93 13.61
CA GLY A 270 -21.27 12.24 13.19
C GLY A 270 -20.65 12.79 11.91
N TRP A 271 -19.79 12.03 11.19
CA TRP A 271 -19.33 12.43 9.88
C TRP A 271 -20.46 12.32 8.84
N ASN A 272 -20.66 13.37 8.05
CA ASN A 272 -21.68 13.37 7.00
C ASN A 272 -21.17 12.66 5.76
N ILE A 273 -21.36 11.35 5.68
CA ILE A 273 -20.88 10.49 4.57
C ILE A 273 -22.11 9.75 4.00
N PRO A 274 -22.82 10.32 3.01
CA PRO A 274 -23.94 9.66 2.35
C PRO A 274 -23.51 8.38 1.62
N GLU A 275 -24.38 7.38 1.50
CA GLU A 275 -24.12 6.15 0.72
C GLU A 275 -23.75 6.44 -0.73
N GLU A 276 -24.36 7.48 -1.30
CA GLU A 276 -24.05 7.95 -2.66
C GLU A 276 -22.60 8.45 -2.80
N ALA A 277 -22.07 9.09 -1.77
CA ALA A 277 -20.66 9.51 -1.75
C ALA A 277 -19.73 8.29 -1.64
N ILE A 278 -20.10 7.27 -0.86
CA ILE A 278 -19.37 6.01 -0.79
C ILE A 278 -19.35 5.34 -2.17
N ARG A 279 -20.50 5.18 -2.82
CA ARG A 279 -20.61 4.62 -4.16
C ARG A 279 -19.71 5.37 -5.15
N ARG A 280 -19.92 6.69 -5.28
CA ARG A 280 -19.16 7.52 -6.22
C ARG A 280 -17.66 7.45 -5.98
N GLY A 281 -17.24 7.49 -4.71
CA GLY A 281 -15.82 7.39 -4.37
C GLY A 281 -15.21 6.05 -4.75
N LEU A 282 -15.92 4.94 -4.57
CA LEU A 282 -15.47 3.61 -5.00
C LEU A 282 -15.43 3.48 -6.52
N GLU A 283 -16.39 4.05 -7.23
CA GLU A 283 -16.49 4.00 -8.71
C GLU A 283 -15.43 4.88 -9.41
N THR A 284 -14.85 5.83 -8.70
CA THR A 284 -13.85 6.77 -9.26
C THR A 284 -12.44 6.60 -8.68
N VAL A 285 -12.25 5.68 -7.74
CA VAL A 285 -10.94 5.46 -7.14
C VAL A 285 -9.91 4.97 -8.16
N SER A 286 -8.72 5.55 -8.11
CA SER A 286 -7.55 5.09 -8.87
C SER A 286 -6.41 4.76 -7.91
N TRP A 287 -5.79 3.59 -8.09
CA TRP A 287 -4.67 3.17 -7.28
C TRP A 287 -3.66 2.38 -8.11
N PRO A 288 -2.67 3.04 -8.73
CA PRO A 288 -1.69 2.40 -9.61
C PRO A 288 -0.90 1.27 -8.93
N GLY A 289 -0.41 0.32 -9.75
CA GLY A 289 0.47 -0.76 -9.31
C GLY A 289 -0.19 -1.83 -8.43
N ARG A 290 -1.51 -1.93 -8.44
CA ARG A 290 -2.27 -2.97 -7.75
C ARG A 290 -3.19 -3.70 -8.69
N PHE A 291 -2.67 -4.76 -9.32
CA PHE A 291 -3.31 -5.53 -10.39
C PHE A 291 -3.82 -4.62 -11.50
N GLU A 292 -2.94 -3.74 -11.95
CA GLU A 292 -3.24 -2.70 -12.92
C GLU A 292 -3.01 -3.17 -14.34
N LEU A 293 -3.94 -2.90 -15.21
CA LEU A 293 -3.84 -3.21 -16.63
C LEU A 293 -3.28 -2.00 -17.37
N LEU A 294 -2.03 -2.10 -17.83
CA LEU A 294 -1.38 -1.05 -18.62
C LEU A 294 -1.77 -1.10 -20.10
N ARG A 295 -2.19 -2.26 -20.59
CA ARG A 295 -2.67 -2.48 -21.96
C ARG A 295 -3.68 -3.63 -21.97
N HIS A 296 -4.78 -3.46 -22.72
CA HIS A 296 -5.84 -4.46 -22.84
C HIS A 296 -5.49 -5.58 -23.84
N THR A 297 -4.90 -5.23 -24.99
CA THR A 297 -4.68 -6.19 -26.08
C THR A 297 -3.31 -5.98 -26.74
N PRO A 298 -2.40 -6.96 -26.69
CA PRO A 298 -2.40 -8.06 -25.72
C PRO A 298 -2.23 -7.56 -24.29
N PRO A 299 -2.77 -8.26 -23.28
CA PRO A 299 -2.77 -7.76 -21.91
C PRO A 299 -1.36 -7.59 -21.32
N PHE A 300 -1.12 -6.42 -20.69
CA PHE A 300 0.06 -6.18 -19.88
C PHE A 300 -0.36 -5.69 -18.50
N LEU A 301 -0.12 -6.52 -17.48
CA LEU A 301 -0.48 -6.24 -16.09
C LEU A 301 0.75 -5.83 -15.28
N LEU A 302 0.52 -4.94 -14.30
CA LEU A 302 1.50 -4.51 -13.31
C LEU A 302 0.92 -4.72 -11.91
N ASP A 303 1.62 -5.49 -11.07
CA ASP A 303 1.18 -5.74 -9.70
C ASP A 303 2.32 -5.66 -8.68
N GLY A 304 2.06 -5.05 -7.55
CA GLY A 304 3.05 -4.84 -6.49
C GLY A 304 3.12 -5.95 -5.45
N SER A 305 2.62 -7.15 -5.71
CA SER A 305 2.75 -8.30 -4.80
C SER A 305 4.21 -8.64 -4.54
N HIS A 306 4.57 -8.73 -3.27
CA HIS A 306 5.97 -8.88 -2.84
C HIS A 306 6.15 -9.83 -1.65
N ASN A 307 5.10 -10.54 -1.26
CA ASN A 307 5.11 -11.59 -0.24
C ASN A 307 4.16 -12.73 -0.67
N ALA A 308 4.30 -13.89 -0.06
CA ALA A 308 3.50 -15.07 -0.44
C ALA A 308 1.99 -14.85 -0.28
N HIS A 309 1.56 -14.14 0.77
CA HIS A 309 0.14 -13.81 0.98
C HIS A 309 -0.42 -12.92 -0.15
N GLY A 310 0.28 -11.88 -0.56
CA GLY A 310 -0.08 -11.02 -1.70
C GLY A 310 -0.04 -11.79 -3.01
N MET A 311 0.98 -12.63 -3.21
CA MET A 311 1.14 -13.43 -4.41
C MET A 311 -0.02 -14.41 -4.62
N ARG A 312 -0.53 -15.05 -3.54
CA ARG A 312 -1.76 -15.89 -3.63
C ARG A 312 -2.96 -15.10 -4.15
N ALA A 313 -3.14 -13.87 -3.66
CA ALA A 313 -4.24 -13.01 -4.08
C ALA A 313 -4.10 -12.59 -5.56
N THR A 314 -2.88 -12.27 -6.00
CA THR A 314 -2.60 -11.95 -7.42
C THR A 314 -2.81 -13.17 -8.31
N VAL A 315 -2.29 -14.34 -7.94
CA VAL A 315 -2.50 -15.59 -8.68
C VAL A 315 -3.97 -15.93 -8.81
N GLN A 316 -4.76 -15.74 -7.75
CA GLN A 316 -6.21 -15.92 -7.82
C GLN A 316 -6.85 -14.95 -8.81
N SER A 317 -6.46 -13.67 -8.74
CA SER A 317 -6.94 -12.64 -9.69
C SER A 317 -6.59 -12.97 -11.15
N LEU A 318 -5.38 -13.49 -11.41
CA LEU A 318 -4.98 -13.93 -12.75
C LEU A 318 -5.84 -15.08 -13.25
N LYS A 319 -6.15 -16.06 -12.40
CA LYS A 319 -7.05 -17.18 -12.75
C LYS A 319 -8.47 -16.73 -13.02
N ASP A 320 -8.99 -15.80 -12.21
CA ASP A 320 -10.36 -15.31 -12.33
C ASP A 320 -10.56 -14.44 -13.57
N ARG A 321 -9.56 -13.60 -13.91
CA ARG A 321 -9.64 -12.65 -15.04
C ARG A 321 -9.18 -13.22 -16.37
N PHE A 322 -8.29 -14.20 -16.34
CA PHE A 322 -7.69 -14.81 -17.52
C PHE A 322 -7.74 -16.34 -17.44
N PRO A 323 -8.95 -16.93 -17.42
CA PRO A 323 -9.11 -18.38 -17.23
C PRO A 323 -8.42 -19.16 -18.33
N GLY A 324 -7.55 -20.10 -17.95
CA GLY A 324 -6.80 -20.95 -18.86
C GLY A 324 -5.54 -20.35 -19.49
N GLU A 325 -5.31 -19.05 -19.31
CA GLU A 325 -4.15 -18.37 -19.88
C GLU A 325 -2.84 -18.70 -19.18
N LYS A 326 -1.75 -18.65 -19.94
CA LYS A 326 -0.37 -18.76 -19.46
C LYS A 326 0.37 -17.45 -19.68
N PHE A 327 1.04 -16.98 -18.66
CA PHE A 327 1.68 -15.67 -18.64
C PHE A 327 3.18 -15.74 -18.95
N VAL A 328 3.68 -14.72 -19.63
CA VAL A 328 5.07 -14.33 -19.48
C VAL A 328 5.16 -13.45 -18.23
N PHE A 329 5.88 -13.92 -17.22
CA PHE A 329 6.10 -13.15 -16.00
C PHE A 329 7.40 -12.36 -16.11
N LEU A 330 7.32 -11.03 -15.92
CA LEU A 330 8.47 -10.17 -15.65
C LEU A 330 8.61 -10.02 -14.15
N VAL A 331 9.67 -10.56 -13.56
CA VAL A 331 9.78 -10.66 -12.10
C VAL A 331 11.03 -9.99 -11.54
N SER A 332 10.84 -9.27 -10.43
CA SER A 332 11.92 -8.80 -9.55
C SER A 332 11.50 -9.07 -8.11
N ILE A 333 12.32 -9.75 -7.33
CA ILE A 333 12.01 -10.14 -5.95
C ILE A 333 13.14 -9.68 -5.03
N MET A 334 12.80 -9.19 -3.84
CA MET A 334 13.77 -8.81 -2.82
C MET A 334 14.41 -10.06 -2.20
N ALA A 335 15.71 -10.03 -1.94
CA ALA A 335 16.47 -11.16 -1.40
C ALA A 335 16.05 -11.60 0.02
N ASP A 336 15.37 -10.72 0.76
CA ASP A 336 14.86 -10.96 2.11
C ASP A 336 13.45 -11.56 2.15
N LYS A 337 12.86 -11.87 0.99
CA LYS A 337 11.51 -12.48 0.88
C LYS A 337 11.59 -13.99 0.67
N ASP A 338 10.47 -14.68 0.90
CA ASP A 338 10.32 -16.10 0.60
C ASP A 338 10.15 -16.31 -0.90
N VAL A 339 11.31 -16.29 -1.61
CA VAL A 339 11.37 -16.41 -3.07
C VAL A 339 10.81 -17.74 -3.52
N ASP A 340 11.08 -18.80 -2.77
CA ASP A 340 10.70 -20.15 -3.13
C ASP A 340 9.19 -20.34 -3.11
N GLU A 341 8.50 -19.86 -2.10
CA GLU A 341 7.05 -19.89 -2.02
C GLU A 341 6.40 -19.02 -3.08
N MET A 342 6.91 -17.80 -3.30
CA MET A 342 6.40 -16.90 -4.32
C MET A 342 6.50 -17.52 -5.73
N LEU A 343 7.64 -18.12 -6.07
CA LEU A 343 7.84 -18.77 -7.35
C LEU A 343 6.97 -20.03 -7.52
N ALA A 344 6.78 -20.83 -6.46
CA ALA A 344 5.91 -21.99 -6.49
C ALA A 344 4.45 -21.62 -6.82
N LEU A 345 3.98 -20.46 -6.36
CA LEU A 345 2.64 -19.95 -6.66
C LEU A 345 2.49 -19.52 -8.14
N LEU A 346 3.53 -18.93 -8.73
CA LEU A 346 3.52 -18.45 -10.12
C LEU A 346 3.73 -19.56 -11.15
N ALA A 347 4.56 -20.56 -10.84
CA ALA A 347 4.98 -21.61 -11.75
C ALA A 347 3.82 -22.29 -12.52
N PRO A 348 2.66 -22.61 -11.89
CA PRO A 348 1.55 -23.23 -12.58
C PRO A 348 0.91 -22.37 -13.68
N LEU A 349 1.07 -21.04 -13.62
CA LEU A 349 0.52 -20.10 -14.60
C LEU A 349 1.58 -19.63 -15.62
N ALA A 350 2.83 -20.02 -15.43
CA ALA A 350 3.91 -19.52 -16.25
C ALA A 350 4.01 -20.18 -17.63
N LYS A 351 4.08 -19.38 -18.67
CA LYS A 351 4.61 -19.75 -20.01
C LYS A 351 6.14 -19.63 -19.97
N ARG A 352 6.64 -18.55 -19.40
CA ARG A 352 8.08 -18.22 -19.24
C ARG A 352 8.27 -17.11 -18.21
N PHE A 353 9.47 -17.01 -17.68
CA PHE A 353 9.89 -15.89 -16.85
C PHE A 353 10.98 -15.07 -17.52
N VAL A 354 10.94 -13.74 -17.31
CA VAL A 354 12.02 -12.78 -17.53
C VAL A 354 12.33 -12.18 -16.17
N THR A 355 13.58 -12.24 -15.74
CA THR A 355 14.01 -11.72 -14.45
C THR A 355 14.79 -10.44 -14.61
N VAL A 356 14.57 -9.47 -13.72
CA VAL A 356 15.30 -8.20 -13.63
C VAL A 356 15.63 -7.90 -12.18
N ALA A 357 16.59 -7.02 -11.93
CA ALA A 357 16.86 -6.47 -10.60
C ALA A 357 16.29 -5.06 -10.48
N ALA A 358 15.47 -4.80 -9.46
CA ALA A 358 15.03 -3.45 -9.13
C ALA A 358 16.23 -2.58 -8.67
N HIS A 359 16.13 -1.27 -8.81
CA HIS A 359 17.17 -0.31 -8.44
C HIS A 359 17.26 -0.11 -6.92
N THR A 360 17.56 -1.18 -6.21
CA THR A 360 17.74 -1.19 -4.75
C THR A 360 18.75 -2.28 -4.35
N PRO A 361 19.61 -2.03 -3.35
CA PRO A 361 20.56 -3.04 -2.86
C PRO A 361 19.89 -4.30 -2.27
N ARG A 362 18.59 -4.25 -1.98
CA ARG A 362 17.81 -5.40 -1.50
C ARG A 362 17.34 -6.33 -2.61
N ALA A 363 17.40 -5.90 -3.87
CA ALA A 363 16.94 -6.72 -5.00
C ALA A 363 17.83 -7.96 -5.18
N MET A 364 17.21 -9.13 -5.39
CA MET A 364 17.96 -10.31 -5.83
C MET A 364 18.51 -10.07 -7.23
N PRO A 365 19.79 -10.39 -7.50
CA PRO A 365 20.35 -10.30 -8.85
C PRO A 365 19.52 -11.11 -9.86
N ALA A 366 19.30 -10.54 -11.04
CA ALA A 366 18.43 -11.13 -12.05
C ALA A 366 18.82 -12.58 -12.41
N GLU A 367 20.11 -12.85 -12.60
CA GLU A 367 20.59 -14.20 -12.93
C GLU A 367 20.40 -15.19 -11.76
N THR A 368 20.59 -14.75 -10.52
CA THR A 368 20.31 -15.56 -9.32
C THR A 368 18.83 -15.96 -9.28
N LEU A 369 17.94 -15.00 -9.49
CA LEU A 369 16.50 -15.26 -9.54
C LEU A 369 16.12 -16.20 -10.69
N ALA A 370 16.71 -16.02 -11.87
CA ALA A 370 16.53 -16.93 -13.01
C ALA A 370 17.00 -18.35 -12.68
N GLY A 371 18.10 -18.49 -11.93
CA GLY A 371 18.61 -19.77 -11.43
C GLY A 371 17.61 -20.49 -10.52
N HIS A 372 17.00 -19.79 -9.56
CA HIS A 372 15.94 -20.33 -8.70
C HIS A 372 14.73 -20.84 -9.51
N ILE A 373 14.34 -20.10 -10.56
CA ILE A 373 13.21 -20.45 -11.43
C ILE A 373 13.53 -21.70 -12.27
N ARG A 374 14.75 -21.77 -12.86
CA ARG A 374 15.19 -22.92 -13.68
C ARG A 374 15.30 -24.18 -12.84
N ALA A 375 15.78 -24.08 -11.60
CA ALA A 375 15.85 -25.19 -10.64
C ALA A 375 14.48 -25.83 -10.35
N ARG A 376 13.37 -25.09 -10.58
CA ARG A 376 11.98 -25.58 -10.50
C ARG A 376 11.42 -26.12 -11.82
N GLY A 377 12.27 -26.29 -12.83
CA GLY A 377 11.86 -26.78 -14.15
C GLY A 377 11.17 -25.75 -15.03
N CYS A 378 11.11 -24.49 -14.63
CA CYS A 378 10.50 -23.42 -15.40
C CYS A 378 11.55 -22.76 -16.35
N LYS A 379 11.07 -22.26 -17.52
CA LYS A 379 11.89 -21.52 -18.45
C LYS A 379 12.11 -20.09 -17.95
N ALA A 380 13.36 -19.67 -17.74
CA ALA A 380 13.69 -18.32 -17.28
C ALA A 380 14.96 -17.79 -17.98
N GLU A 381 14.95 -16.50 -18.24
CA GLU A 381 16.09 -15.72 -18.74
C GLU A 381 16.25 -14.42 -17.95
N ALA A 382 17.48 -14.04 -17.66
CA ALA A 382 17.80 -12.79 -17.00
C ALA A 382 17.99 -11.68 -18.04
N ALA A 383 17.42 -10.52 -17.78
CA ALA A 383 17.64 -9.33 -18.59
C ALA A 383 18.63 -8.37 -17.89
N PRO A 384 19.44 -7.62 -18.64
CA PRO A 384 20.47 -6.76 -18.07
C PRO A 384 19.93 -5.47 -17.44
N SER A 385 18.71 -5.07 -17.80
CA SER A 385 18.03 -3.91 -17.25
C SER A 385 16.51 -4.12 -17.23
N ILE A 386 15.78 -3.23 -16.55
CA ILE A 386 14.31 -3.28 -16.50
C ILE A 386 13.74 -3.02 -17.89
N GLU A 387 14.28 -2.07 -18.64
CA GLU A 387 13.85 -1.73 -20.01
C GLU A 387 14.02 -2.93 -20.94
N ALA A 388 15.19 -3.57 -20.92
CA ALA A 388 15.43 -4.77 -21.70
C ALA A 388 14.51 -5.92 -21.29
N GLY A 389 14.20 -6.04 -19.98
CA GLY A 389 13.27 -7.01 -19.43
C GLY A 389 11.85 -6.80 -19.91
N VAL A 390 11.36 -5.56 -19.90
CA VAL A 390 10.02 -5.20 -20.41
C VAL A 390 9.92 -5.50 -21.90
N ALA A 391 10.87 -5.02 -22.71
CA ALA A 391 10.90 -5.29 -24.16
C ALA A 391 10.91 -6.81 -24.46
N ARG A 392 11.71 -7.55 -23.69
CA ARG A 392 11.81 -9.00 -23.84
C ARG A 392 10.53 -9.74 -23.44
N ALA A 393 9.92 -9.33 -22.31
CA ALA A 393 8.67 -9.92 -21.84
C ALA A 393 7.52 -9.68 -22.84
N VAL A 394 7.42 -8.48 -23.40
CA VAL A 394 6.44 -8.15 -24.46
C VAL A 394 6.68 -9.03 -25.70
N ALA A 395 7.92 -9.14 -26.18
CA ALA A 395 8.25 -9.96 -27.34
C ALA A 395 7.94 -11.46 -27.13
N LEU A 396 8.19 -12.00 -25.93
CA LEU A 396 7.86 -13.40 -25.58
C LEU A 396 6.36 -13.63 -25.34
N GLY A 397 5.65 -12.59 -24.90
CA GLY A 397 4.18 -12.62 -24.76
C GLY A 397 3.54 -12.86 -26.11
N GLY A 398 3.94 -12.11 -27.14
CA GLY A 398 3.25 -12.10 -28.43
C GLY A 398 1.81 -11.61 -28.23
N ASP A 399 0.84 -12.43 -28.61
CA ASP A 399 -0.59 -12.16 -28.41
C ASP A 399 -1.11 -12.55 -27.00
N GLY A 400 -0.27 -13.22 -26.20
CA GLY A 400 -0.64 -13.65 -24.85
C GLY A 400 -0.30 -12.62 -23.76
N PRO A 401 -0.83 -12.84 -22.54
CA PRO A 401 -0.69 -11.91 -21.45
C PRO A 401 0.72 -11.88 -20.84
N VAL A 402 1.14 -10.67 -20.45
CA VAL A 402 2.36 -10.40 -19.67
C VAL A 402 1.94 -9.87 -18.30
N CYS A 403 2.61 -10.31 -17.23
CA CYS A 403 2.40 -9.78 -15.89
C CYS A 403 3.75 -9.44 -15.24
N ALA A 404 3.96 -8.16 -14.93
CA ALA A 404 5.11 -7.67 -14.18
C ALA A 404 4.77 -7.61 -12.68
N LEU A 405 5.56 -8.29 -11.82
CA LEU A 405 5.27 -8.40 -10.40
C LEU A 405 6.50 -8.81 -9.56
N GLY A 406 6.32 -8.85 -8.23
CA GLY A 406 7.31 -9.34 -7.27
C GLY A 406 7.89 -8.26 -6.35
N THR A 407 7.73 -6.98 -6.70
CA THR A 407 8.02 -5.84 -5.83
C THR A 407 7.36 -4.56 -6.34
N LEU A 408 7.11 -3.60 -5.45
CA LEU A 408 6.70 -2.24 -5.86
C LEU A 408 7.89 -1.41 -6.36
N TYR A 409 9.11 -1.71 -5.92
CA TYR A 409 10.30 -0.88 -6.20
C TYR A 409 10.71 -0.83 -7.66
N PHE A 410 10.20 -1.69 -8.53
CA PHE A 410 10.45 -1.63 -9.97
C PHE A 410 9.23 -1.18 -10.79
N SER A 411 8.07 -1.01 -10.14
CA SER A 411 6.80 -0.77 -10.84
C SER A 411 6.81 0.53 -11.66
N GLY A 412 7.45 1.58 -11.15
CA GLY A 412 7.62 2.85 -11.87
C GLY A 412 8.48 2.70 -13.11
N ASP A 413 9.62 2.02 -12.96
CA ASP A 413 10.56 1.76 -14.06
C ASP A 413 9.91 0.90 -15.15
N VAL A 414 9.17 -0.15 -14.75
CA VAL A 414 8.40 -0.99 -15.68
C VAL A 414 7.38 -0.17 -16.46
N ARG A 415 6.62 0.70 -15.78
CA ARG A 415 5.65 1.58 -16.44
C ARG A 415 6.33 2.52 -17.43
N THR A 416 7.42 3.16 -17.02
CA THR A 416 8.20 4.07 -17.88
C THR A 416 8.72 3.34 -19.11
N ALA A 417 9.36 2.18 -18.91
CA ALA A 417 9.87 1.35 -19.99
C ALA A 417 8.77 0.85 -20.93
N PHE A 418 7.61 0.45 -20.36
CA PHE A 418 6.47 0.00 -21.15
C PHE A 418 5.87 1.12 -22.00
N ASN A 419 5.72 2.33 -21.45
CA ASN A 419 5.20 3.48 -22.16
C ASN A 419 6.14 3.94 -23.28
N ALA A 420 7.45 3.72 -23.13
CA ALA A 420 8.45 4.02 -24.17
C ALA A 420 8.44 3.03 -25.36
N LEU A 421 7.79 1.87 -25.20
CA LEU A 421 7.64 0.87 -26.29
C LEU A 421 6.37 1.08 -27.15
N ASN A 422 5.43 1.89 -26.67
CA ASN A 422 4.15 2.19 -27.32
C ASN A 422 4.08 3.66 -27.74
#